data_7b76aeef2be6a696eecf100da2a00995
#
_entry.id   7b76aeef2be6a696eecf100da2a00995
#
_cell.length_a   1.000
_cell.length_b   1.000
_cell.length_c   1.000
_cell.angle_alpha   90.00
_cell.angle_beta   90.00
_cell.angle_gamma   90.00
#
_symmetry.space_group_name_H-M   'P 1'
#
loop_
_entity.id
_entity.type
_entity.pdbx_description
1 polymer ?
#
loop_
_entity_poly.entity_id
_entity_poly.type
_entity_poly.pdbx_seq_one_letter_code
_entity_poly.pdbx_strand_id
1 'polypeptide(L)'
;MTYEQLERAEKLTSLIEQCKDNLKKANYTQYPEVVELRSYFHFLFYGIDGNIEVPETLFRTIGKLIISELEQKLSEYEKEFNEL
;
A
#
# COMPACT_ATOMS: atom_id res chain seq x y z
N MET A 1 -31.11 1.05 -0.19
CA MET A 1 -29.90 0.22 -0.42
C MET A 1 -30.29 -1.25 -0.32
N THR A 2 -29.89 -2.06 -1.30
CA THR A 2 -30.14 -3.50 -1.25
C THR A 2 -29.16 -4.17 -0.30
N TYR A 3 -29.44 -5.42 0.05
CA TYR A 3 -28.56 -6.23 0.88
C TYR A 3 -27.16 -6.38 0.22
N GLU A 4 -27.16 -6.62 -1.09
CA GLU A 4 -25.92 -6.75 -1.85
C GLU A 4 -25.09 -5.46 -1.84
N GLN A 5 -25.75 -4.31 -1.97
CA GLN A 5 -25.09 -3.02 -1.89
C GLN A 5 -24.50 -2.75 -0.50
N LEU A 6 -25.22 -3.17 0.54
CA LEU A 6 -24.75 -3.04 1.91
C LEU A 6 -23.50 -3.89 2.16
N GLU A 7 -23.50 -5.16 1.69
CA GLU A 7 -22.33 -6.03 1.79
C GLU A 7 -21.14 -5.42 1.05
N ARG A 8 -21.36 -4.87 -0.16
CA ARG A 8 -20.31 -4.25 -0.93
C ARG A 8 -19.78 -2.99 -0.23
N ALA A 9 -20.64 -2.18 0.34
CA ALA A 9 -20.26 -1.00 1.10
C ALA A 9 -19.38 -1.35 2.29
N GLU A 10 -19.72 -2.40 3.03
CA GLU A 10 -18.92 -2.87 4.17
C GLU A 10 -17.54 -3.34 3.72
N LYS A 11 -17.48 -4.11 2.63
CA LYS A 11 -16.22 -4.57 2.07
C LYS A 11 -15.35 -3.41 1.59
N LEU A 12 -15.94 -2.44 0.90
CA LEU A 12 -15.23 -1.25 0.42
C LEU A 12 -14.69 -0.42 1.59
N THR A 13 -15.46 -0.26 2.65
CA THR A 13 -15.00 0.44 3.86
C THR A 13 -13.73 -0.21 4.41
N SER A 14 -13.72 -1.54 4.51
CA SER A 14 -12.55 -2.28 4.97
C SER A 14 -11.35 -2.10 4.03
N LEU A 15 -11.57 -2.18 2.72
CA LEU A 15 -10.51 -2.00 1.72
C LEU A 15 -9.93 -0.58 1.76
N ILE A 16 -10.78 0.43 1.93
CA ILE A 16 -10.36 1.83 2.04
C ILE A 16 -9.49 2.03 3.27
N GLU A 17 -9.91 1.53 4.42
CA GLU A 17 -9.14 1.62 5.65
C GLU A 17 -7.79 0.91 5.53
N GLN A 18 -7.76 -0.26 4.92
CA GLN A 18 -6.54 -1.01 4.68
C GLN A 18 -5.59 -0.25 3.75
N CYS A 19 -6.11 0.35 2.67
CA CYS A 19 -5.33 1.18 1.77
C CYS A 19 -4.70 2.38 2.49
N LYS A 20 -5.48 3.07 3.32
CA LYS A 20 -5.00 4.22 4.08
C LYS A 20 -3.88 3.83 5.06
N ASP A 21 -4.04 2.70 5.73
CA ASP A 21 -3.01 2.19 6.64
C ASP A 21 -1.73 1.81 5.88
N ASN A 22 -1.87 1.14 4.75
CA ASN A 22 -0.74 0.75 3.91
C ASN A 22 -0.03 1.98 3.33
N LEU A 23 -0.77 3.04 2.96
CA LEU A 23 -0.19 4.30 2.50
C LEU A 23 0.65 4.95 3.60
N LYS A 24 0.15 4.95 4.81
CA LYS A 24 0.87 5.49 5.95
C LYS A 24 2.21 4.76 6.14
N LYS A 25 2.19 3.43 6.06
CA LYS A 25 3.39 2.61 6.16
C LYS A 25 4.35 2.85 4.99
N ALA A 26 3.81 2.92 3.77
CA ALA A 26 4.62 3.14 2.57
C ALA A 26 5.32 4.50 2.56
N ASN A 27 4.70 5.53 3.14
CA ASN A 27 5.29 6.86 3.24
C ASN A 27 6.59 6.88 4.05
N TYR A 28 6.79 5.93 4.94
CA TYR A 28 8.06 5.83 5.69
C TYR A 28 9.26 5.58 4.79
N THR A 29 9.07 5.02 3.59
CA THR A 29 10.15 4.80 2.64
C THR A 29 10.76 6.11 2.12
N GLN A 30 10.04 7.24 2.31
CA GLN A 30 10.48 8.55 1.85
C GLN A 30 11.19 9.36 2.96
N TYR A 31 11.21 8.86 4.19
CA TYR A 31 11.85 9.55 5.30
C TYR A 31 13.33 9.18 5.37
N PRO A 32 14.25 10.18 5.40
CA PRO A 32 15.68 9.90 5.43
C PRO A 32 16.11 8.98 6.57
N GLU A 33 15.52 9.15 7.75
CA GLU A 33 15.85 8.35 8.93
C GLU A 33 15.55 6.88 8.72
N VAL A 34 14.45 6.57 8.03
CA VAL A 34 14.07 5.20 7.73
C VAL A 34 15.00 4.61 6.70
N VAL A 35 15.35 5.38 5.66
CA VAL A 35 16.22 4.90 4.59
C VAL A 35 17.64 4.61 5.13
N GLU A 36 18.16 5.43 6.01
CA GLU A 36 19.46 5.21 6.64
C GLU A 36 19.51 3.93 7.47
N LEU A 37 18.40 3.60 8.14
CA LEU A 37 18.32 2.43 9.01
C LEU A 37 17.90 1.15 8.30
N ARG A 38 17.33 1.27 7.10
CA ARG A 38 16.69 0.17 6.41
C ARG A 38 17.10 0.06 4.94
N SER A 39 18.36 -0.36 4.73
CA SER A 39 18.86 -0.65 3.38
C SER A 39 18.52 -2.07 2.92
N TYR A 40 17.59 -2.74 3.58
CA TYR A 40 17.23 -4.12 3.28
C TYR A 40 15.78 -4.22 2.87
N PHE A 41 15.53 -4.98 1.80
CA PHE A 41 14.22 -5.46 1.42
C PHE A 41 14.10 -6.94 1.75
N HIS A 42 13.01 -7.28 2.41
CA HIS A 42 12.66 -8.67 2.65
C HIS A 42 11.71 -9.14 1.55
N PHE A 43 12.17 -10.08 0.73
CA PHE A 43 11.36 -10.65 -0.34
C PHE A 43 10.90 -12.06 0.02
N LEU A 44 9.58 -12.26 -0.10
CA LEU A 44 8.99 -13.58 -0.03
C LEU A 44 8.48 -13.92 -1.42
N PHE A 45 9.13 -14.85 -2.11
CA PHE A 45 8.86 -15.14 -3.51
C PHE A 45 8.68 -16.64 -3.69
N TYR A 46 7.44 -17.09 -3.90
CA TYR A 46 7.12 -18.51 -4.11
C TYR A 46 7.75 -19.44 -3.04
N GLY A 47 7.72 -19.02 -1.79
CA GLY A 47 8.32 -19.79 -0.71
C GLY A 47 9.82 -19.58 -0.52
N ILE A 48 10.44 -18.76 -1.34
CA ILE A 48 11.82 -18.36 -1.16
C ILE A 48 11.85 -17.09 -0.31
N ASP A 49 12.56 -17.17 0.81
CA ASP A 49 12.68 -16.08 1.75
C ASP A 49 14.13 -15.57 1.73
N GLY A 50 14.30 -14.26 1.59
CA GLY A 50 15.64 -13.69 1.56
C GLY A 50 15.64 -12.18 1.74
N ASN A 51 16.76 -11.66 2.19
CA ASN A 51 17.01 -10.23 2.33
C ASN A 51 17.96 -9.78 1.25
N ILE A 52 17.59 -8.69 0.57
CA ILE A 52 18.43 -8.06 -0.45
C ILE A 52 18.76 -6.66 0.02
N GLU A 53 20.05 -6.34 0.05
CA GLU A 53 20.49 -4.99 0.31
C GLU A 53 20.17 -4.11 -0.91
N VAL A 54 19.47 -2.99 -0.66
CA VAL A 54 18.95 -2.15 -1.73
C VAL A 54 19.54 -0.76 -1.60
N PRO A 55 20.10 -0.18 -2.69
CA PRO A 55 20.56 1.19 -2.67
C PRO A 55 19.44 2.17 -2.27
N GLU A 56 19.80 3.24 -1.57
CA GLU A 56 18.84 4.22 -1.07
C GLU A 56 17.91 4.74 -2.16
N THR A 57 18.45 5.09 -3.33
CA THR A 57 17.66 5.59 -4.46
C THR A 57 16.61 4.59 -4.92
N LEU A 58 16.98 3.32 -5.01
CA LEU A 58 16.06 2.27 -5.42
C LEU A 58 14.99 2.04 -4.35
N PHE A 59 15.36 2.05 -3.09
CA PHE A 59 14.42 1.91 -1.98
C PHE A 59 13.33 2.98 -2.05
N ARG A 60 13.73 4.23 -2.25
CA ARG A 60 12.78 5.36 -2.39
C ARG A 60 11.92 5.23 -3.64
N THR A 61 12.52 4.80 -4.76
CA THR A 61 11.78 4.63 -6.01
C THR A 61 10.70 3.55 -5.88
N ILE A 62 11.04 2.41 -5.29
CA ILE A 62 10.06 1.35 -5.05
C ILE A 62 8.96 1.85 -4.12
N GLY A 63 9.31 2.58 -3.07
CA GLY A 63 8.33 3.18 -2.16
C GLY A 63 7.37 4.12 -2.88
N LYS A 64 7.87 4.96 -3.77
CA LYS A 64 7.02 5.87 -4.57
C LYS A 64 6.08 5.11 -5.49
N LEU A 65 6.52 4.02 -6.09
CA LEU A 65 5.68 3.18 -6.94
C LEU A 65 4.55 2.53 -6.11
N ILE A 66 4.87 2.04 -4.92
CA ILE A 66 3.87 1.47 -4.02
C ILE A 66 2.85 2.53 -3.61
N ILE A 67 3.31 3.72 -3.26
CA ILE A 67 2.43 4.85 -2.89
C ILE A 67 1.50 5.20 -4.04
N SER A 68 2.02 5.32 -5.25
CA SER A 68 1.23 5.64 -6.44
C SER A 68 0.13 4.61 -6.69
N GLU A 69 0.46 3.32 -6.61
CA GLU A 69 -0.52 2.24 -6.78
C GLU A 69 -1.59 2.25 -5.69
N LEU A 70 -1.20 2.47 -4.44
CA LEU A 70 -2.15 2.52 -3.34
C LEU A 70 -3.09 3.72 -3.45
N GLU A 71 -2.58 4.87 -3.88
CA GLU A 71 -3.39 6.07 -4.09
C GLU A 71 -4.43 5.83 -5.20
N GLN A 72 -4.02 5.18 -6.28
CA GLN A 72 -4.93 4.83 -7.36
C GLN A 72 -6.02 3.87 -6.88
N LYS A 73 -5.67 2.84 -6.14
CA LYS A 73 -6.62 1.89 -5.57
C LYS A 73 -7.59 2.56 -4.61
N LEU A 74 -7.08 3.44 -3.75
CA LEU A 74 -7.91 4.18 -2.81
C LEU A 74 -8.94 5.02 -3.55
N SER A 75 -8.52 5.74 -4.59
CA SER A 75 -9.41 6.55 -5.42
C SER A 75 -10.51 5.70 -6.07
N GLU A 76 -10.15 4.54 -6.60
CA GLU A 76 -11.10 3.60 -7.21
C GLU A 76 -12.14 3.10 -6.20
N TYR A 77 -11.69 2.70 -5.00
CA TYR A 77 -12.59 2.22 -3.95
C TYR A 77 -13.52 3.31 -3.44
N GLU A 78 -13.01 4.52 -3.25
CA GLU A 78 -13.82 5.64 -2.79
C GLU A 78 -14.86 6.03 -3.85
N LYS A 79 -14.49 6.01 -5.13
CA LYS A 79 -15.41 6.27 -6.22
C LYS A 79 -16.54 5.23 -6.25
N GLU A 80 -16.19 3.95 -6.17
CA GLU A 80 -17.17 2.87 -6.14
C GLU A 80 -18.10 3.00 -4.94
N PHE A 81 -17.55 3.32 -3.76
CA PHE A 81 -18.35 3.53 -2.55
C PHE A 81 -19.36 4.65 -2.73
N ASN A 82 -18.93 5.77 -3.33
CA ASN A 82 -19.81 6.93 -3.55
C ASN A 82 -20.88 6.68 -4.59
N GLU A 83 -20.72 5.68 -5.45
CA GLU A 83 -21.69 5.31 -6.49
C GLU A 83 -22.72 4.28 -6.02
N LEU A 84 -22.61 3.78 -4.80
CA LEU A 84 -23.58 2.80 -4.26
C LEU A 84 -24.95 3.46 -3.92
#